data_5aa9412e9d775b720fe5930f0e2f6964
#
_entry.id   5aa9412e9d775b720fe5930f0e2f6964
#
_cell.length_a   1.000
_cell.length_b   1.000
_cell.length_c   1.000
_cell.angle_alpha   90.00
_cell.angle_beta   90.00
_cell.angle_gamma   90.00
#
_symmetry.space_group_name_H-M   'P 1'
#
loop_
_entity.id
_entity.type
_entity.pdbx_description
1 polymer ?
#
loop_
_entity_poly.entity_id
_entity_poly.type
_entity_poly.pdbx_seq_one_letter_code
_entity_poly.pdbx_strand_id
1 'polypeptide(L)'
;MTVDGTAFLNNTDSHHAELAAGYNVRFVNCLFSGQTNQTESSAEALQIDILEKNRHFANFPAYDGTMNQKITVEDCTFQDLICGVGTRNAFAGRYQKGVTIRGNTFRRLQGTAIVCTNYVDAVIEKNTITDCGRGVAYYMCKNSGVTDVFTDGSGKVLGKRNTDCGSRITDNTIAVCQTAEMDKPRGMFLYGGKAAGKMPAGNYAVYNLTVSGNTITTTGGGITGTDLQNCMLADNRITHTGAAAETTVGILLHGSSGNLIEKNTCTALHNGLKCMDASHSNELRSNTVTNSRSSAVCIVDSNGVEVTENTIRTGATNGIFMQRSKKARLLRNTIQAMGHNGICLADKSTAATGSNRISGCRRYGISSQPGTALTTVGDRLTGNTKGQGIAQGSKNMKFSTIGSTRLVGGRIRSGKNKGKIALQWKAVPGAKQYVLYRRDGSIRGKYRRVATRTGTRYIDTAPKRGKTAAYRLVAQTKTNGVTAQSPVARAAVRIKG
;
A
#
# COMPACT_ATOMS: atom_id res chain seq x y z
N MET A 1 18.58 30.17 3.56
CA MET A 1 19.33 30.36 2.29
C MET A 1 18.42 29.97 1.14
N THR A 2 18.43 30.75 0.05
CA THR A 2 17.72 30.40 -1.19
C THR A 2 18.72 30.44 -2.35
N VAL A 3 18.72 29.39 -3.16
CA VAL A 3 19.40 29.29 -4.44
C VAL A 3 18.32 29.35 -5.50
N ASP A 4 18.29 30.40 -6.31
CA ASP A 4 17.22 30.64 -7.29
C ASP A 4 17.81 30.86 -8.69
N GLY A 5 17.17 30.29 -9.70
CA GLY A 5 17.51 30.45 -11.10
C GLY A 5 18.94 30.03 -11.50
N THR A 6 19.62 29.23 -10.69
CA THR A 6 21.01 28.83 -10.90
C THR A 6 21.12 27.59 -11.78
N ALA A 7 22.08 27.59 -12.71
CA ALA A 7 22.40 26.42 -13.52
C ALA A 7 23.69 25.73 -12.99
N PHE A 8 23.55 24.44 -12.69
CA PHE A 8 24.63 23.54 -12.32
C PHE A 8 24.88 22.58 -13.49
N LEU A 9 26.00 22.71 -14.16
CA LEU A 9 26.22 22.09 -15.46
C LEU A 9 27.49 21.21 -15.49
N ASN A 10 27.39 20.09 -16.21
CA ASN A 10 28.54 19.29 -16.64
C ASN A 10 29.46 18.79 -15.51
N ASN A 11 28.89 18.22 -14.47
CA ASN A 11 29.69 17.61 -13.41
C ASN A 11 30.36 16.32 -13.95
N THR A 12 31.65 16.19 -13.67
CA THR A 12 32.45 15.06 -14.15
C THR A 12 32.68 13.98 -13.12
N ASP A 13 32.38 14.22 -11.83
CA ASP A 13 32.80 13.29 -10.79
C ASP A 13 31.69 12.89 -9.81
N SER A 14 31.12 13.81 -9.04
CA SER A 14 30.23 13.45 -7.92
C SER A 14 28.87 14.18 -7.99
N HIS A 15 28.65 15.14 -7.11
CA HIS A 15 27.40 15.89 -7.02
C HIS A 15 27.54 17.29 -7.64
N HIS A 16 26.49 17.83 -8.24
CA HIS A 16 26.46 19.24 -8.62
C HIS A 16 26.36 20.14 -7.40
N ALA A 17 25.63 19.70 -6.38
CA ALA A 17 25.53 20.35 -5.09
C ALA A 17 25.32 19.32 -3.99
N GLU A 18 25.93 19.56 -2.86
CA GLU A 18 25.76 18.76 -1.64
C GLU A 18 25.30 19.65 -0.50
N LEU A 19 24.28 19.21 0.20
CA LEU A 19 23.72 19.89 1.37
C LEU A 19 23.82 18.99 2.58
N ALA A 20 24.57 19.44 3.57
CA ALA A 20 24.73 18.73 4.82
C ALA A 20 24.38 19.63 6.00
N ALA A 21 23.56 19.14 6.93
CA ALA A 21 23.12 19.86 8.12
C ALA A 21 22.43 21.22 7.82
N GLY A 22 21.74 21.32 6.69
CA GLY A 22 21.04 22.54 6.27
C GLY A 22 19.72 22.76 7.04
N TYR A 23 19.45 24.02 7.36
CA TYR A 23 18.18 24.44 7.94
C TYR A 23 17.54 25.52 7.09
N ASN A 24 16.28 25.31 6.68
CA ASN A 24 15.50 26.23 5.85
C ASN A 24 16.26 26.66 4.58
N VAL A 25 16.69 25.66 3.79
CA VAL A 25 17.38 25.85 2.50
C VAL A 25 16.42 25.57 1.38
N ARG A 26 16.43 26.43 0.35
CA ARG A 26 15.58 26.32 -0.81
C ARG A 26 16.40 26.36 -2.10
N PHE A 27 16.11 25.43 -3.00
CA PHE A 27 16.49 25.46 -4.42
C PHE A 27 15.23 25.67 -5.23
N VAL A 28 15.18 26.75 -6.00
CA VAL A 28 14.00 27.15 -6.75
C VAL A 28 14.39 27.51 -8.17
N ASN A 29 13.64 27.06 -9.17
CA ASN A 29 13.90 27.36 -10.59
C ASN A 29 15.31 27.00 -11.08
N CYS A 30 16.00 26.07 -10.43
CA CYS A 30 17.37 25.69 -10.77
C CYS A 30 17.41 24.64 -11.88
N LEU A 31 18.51 24.62 -12.62
CA LEU A 31 18.83 23.61 -13.62
C LEU A 31 20.02 22.76 -13.15
N PHE A 32 19.85 21.45 -13.07
CA PHE A 32 20.91 20.48 -12.87
C PHE A 32 21.04 19.63 -14.14
N SER A 33 22.14 19.70 -14.83
CA SER A 33 22.27 19.05 -16.14
C SER A 33 23.70 18.57 -16.43
N GLY A 34 23.78 17.39 -17.02
CA GLY A 34 25.03 16.81 -17.50
C GLY A 34 25.88 16.21 -16.38
N GLN A 35 25.92 14.89 -16.35
CA GLN A 35 26.85 14.13 -15.49
C GLN A 35 27.58 13.14 -16.39
N THR A 36 28.87 13.33 -16.57
CA THR A 36 29.68 12.55 -17.53
C THR A 36 30.34 11.33 -16.90
N ASN A 37 30.54 11.30 -15.59
CA ASN A 37 31.03 10.12 -14.90
C ASN A 37 29.87 9.14 -14.65
N GLN A 38 29.78 8.10 -15.50
CA GLN A 38 28.73 7.09 -15.41
C GLN A 38 29.10 5.89 -14.53
N THR A 39 30.21 5.95 -13.79
CA THR A 39 30.69 4.84 -12.96
C THR A 39 30.04 4.79 -11.58
N GLU A 40 29.49 5.90 -11.08
CA GLU A 40 28.76 5.96 -9.82
C GLU A 40 27.24 5.95 -10.03
N SER A 41 26.63 4.78 -10.03
CA SER A 41 25.18 4.58 -10.19
C SER A 41 24.31 5.15 -9.06
N SER A 42 24.86 5.89 -8.13
CA SER A 42 24.18 6.50 -6.99
C SER A 42 24.55 7.97 -6.76
N ALA A 43 25.16 8.63 -7.76
CA ALA A 43 25.51 10.02 -7.67
C ALA A 43 24.28 10.91 -7.89
N GLU A 44 23.69 11.42 -6.81
CA GLU A 44 22.62 12.38 -6.86
C GLU A 44 23.14 13.74 -7.30
N ALA A 45 22.47 14.41 -8.25
CA ALA A 45 22.88 15.74 -8.69
C ALA A 45 22.76 16.76 -7.56
N LEU A 46 21.67 16.71 -6.79
CA LEU A 46 21.53 17.42 -5.54
C LEU A 46 21.48 16.41 -4.39
N GLN A 47 22.60 16.28 -3.67
CA GLN A 47 22.67 15.40 -2.52
C GLN A 47 22.22 16.11 -1.25
N ILE A 48 21.22 15.58 -0.56
CA ILE A 48 20.80 16.01 0.77
C ILE A 48 21.32 14.97 1.74
N ASP A 49 22.56 15.14 2.21
CA ASP A 49 23.27 14.09 2.92
C ASP A 49 23.17 14.17 4.44
N ILE A 50 23.50 13.06 5.08
CA ILE A 50 23.67 12.95 6.52
C ILE A 50 25.17 12.76 6.79
N LEU A 51 25.77 13.69 7.48
CA LEU A 51 27.17 13.60 7.83
C LEU A 51 27.41 12.50 8.85
N GLU A 52 28.39 11.67 8.57
CA GLU A 52 28.76 10.56 9.46
C GLU A 52 29.73 11.01 10.56
N LYS A 53 30.65 11.92 10.24
CA LYS A 53 31.77 12.31 11.12
C LYS A 53 32.10 13.79 10.97
N ASN A 54 32.72 14.35 12.02
CA ASN A 54 33.20 15.72 12.03
C ASN A 54 34.35 16.02 11.06
N ARG A 55 34.94 15.01 10.40
CA ARG A 55 36.06 15.20 9.45
C ARG A 55 35.74 16.12 8.26
N HIS A 56 34.48 16.35 7.97
CA HIS A 56 34.02 17.22 6.89
C HIS A 56 33.95 18.68 7.29
N PHE A 57 34.15 18.99 8.57
CA PHE A 57 34.18 20.35 9.12
C PHE A 57 35.49 20.59 9.87
N ALA A 58 36.53 21.04 9.16
CA ALA A 58 37.91 21.15 9.68
C ALA A 58 38.03 21.94 10.99
N ASN A 59 37.10 22.85 11.28
CA ASN A 59 37.13 23.72 12.46
C ASN A 59 36.10 23.36 13.54
N PHE A 60 35.38 22.24 13.38
CA PHE A 60 34.39 21.79 14.37
C PHE A 60 34.85 20.48 15.01
N PRO A 61 35.31 20.48 16.24
CA PRO A 61 35.92 19.31 16.88
C PRO A 61 34.92 18.19 17.22
N ALA A 62 33.63 18.50 17.28
CA ALA A 62 32.58 17.53 17.55
C ALA A 62 31.40 17.70 16.62
N TYR A 63 31.02 16.61 15.95
CA TYR A 63 29.75 16.54 15.22
C TYR A 63 28.61 16.45 16.25
N ASP A 64 27.69 17.40 16.21
CA ASP A 64 26.58 17.51 17.17
C ASP A 64 25.32 16.75 16.75
N GLY A 65 25.36 15.99 15.65
CA GLY A 65 24.22 15.26 15.12
C GLY A 65 23.21 16.13 14.36
N THR A 66 23.58 17.34 13.98
CA THR A 66 22.73 18.23 13.19
C THR A 66 22.34 17.57 11.88
N MET A 67 21.06 17.63 11.55
CA MET A 67 20.48 17.04 10.35
C MET A 67 19.79 18.10 9.50
N ASN A 68 19.59 17.79 8.22
CA ASN A 68 18.83 18.66 7.34
C ASN A 68 17.37 18.78 7.81
N GLN A 69 16.87 20.01 7.85
CA GLN A 69 15.50 20.30 8.22
C GLN A 69 14.93 21.41 7.33
N LYS A 70 13.67 21.25 6.91
CA LYS A 70 12.95 22.22 6.07
C LYS A 70 13.69 22.53 4.77
N ILE A 71 14.09 21.51 4.05
CA ILE A 71 14.72 21.64 2.74
C ILE A 71 13.64 21.65 1.69
N THR A 72 13.68 22.60 0.76
CA THR A 72 12.74 22.71 -0.35
C THR A 72 13.47 22.68 -1.68
N VAL A 73 13.03 21.79 -2.58
CA VAL A 73 13.44 21.73 -3.99
C VAL A 73 12.17 21.90 -4.82
N GLU A 74 12.08 23.04 -5.49
CA GLU A 74 10.83 23.48 -6.12
C GLU A 74 11.08 24.02 -7.52
N ASP A 75 10.24 23.61 -8.49
CA ASP A 75 10.24 24.09 -9.87
C ASP A 75 11.60 23.99 -10.58
N CYS A 76 12.44 23.04 -10.14
CA CYS A 76 13.75 22.77 -10.71
C CYS A 76 13.69 21.76 -11.84
N THR A 77 14.68 21.78 -12.73
CA THR A 77 14.88 20.79 -13.79
C THR A 77 16.13 19.96 -13.53
N PHE A 78 16.00 18.65 -13.58
CA PHE A 78 17.07 17.65 -13.48
C PHE A 78 17.09 16.84 -14.77
N GLN A 79 18.17 16.89 -15.53
CA GLN A 79 18.25 16.20 -16.83
C GLN A 79 19.62 15.67 -17.15
N ASP A 80 19.67 14.58 -17.94
CA ASP A 80 20.92 13.97 -18.42
C ASP A 80 21.87 13.64 -17.26
N LEU A 81 21.34 12.95 -16.24
CA LEU A 81 22.00 12.64 -14.98
C LEU A 81 21.93 11.14 -14.67
N ILE A 82 22.67 10.69 -13.68
CA ILE A 82 22.50 9.34 -13.12
C ILE A 82 21.34 9.35 -12.13
N CYS A 83 21.40 10.19 -11.09
CA CYS A 83 20.31 10.39 -10.14
C CYS A 83 19.98 11.88 -9.99
N GLY A 84 18.74 12.19 -9.63
CA GLY A 84 18.29 13.56 -9.46
C GLY A 84 18.58 14.11 -8.06
N VAL A 85 17.58 14.05 -7.17
CA VAL A 85 17.67 14.55 -5.78
C VAL A 85 17.68 13.37 -4.83
N GLY A 86 18.54 13.41 -3.81
CA GLY A 86 18.39 12.41 -2.77
C GLY A 86 19.44 12.37 -1.67
N THR A 87 19.36 11.34 -0.86
CA THR A 87 20.25 11.03 0.24
C THR A 87 20.87 9.67 0.00
N ARG A 88 22.18 9.61 -0.12
CA ARG A 88 22.93 8.36 -0.32
C ARG A 88 23.06 7.54 0.96
N ASN A 89 23.43 8.19 2.07
CA ASN A 89 23.77 7.52 3.30
C ASN A 89 22.56 7.37 4.21
N ALA A 90 22.38 6.15 4.77
CA ALA A 90 21.34 5.84 5.72
C ALA A 90 21.96 5.47 7.06
N PHE A 91 21.73 6.28 8.07
CA PHE A 91 22.16 6.01 9.43
C PHE A 91 20.94 5.80 10.33
N ALA A 92 21.00 4.74 11.13
CA ALA A 92 19.95 4.49 12.11
C ALA A 92 19.81 5.67 13.08
N GLY A 93 18.59 6.12 13.30
CA GLY A 93 18.30 7.24 14.21
C GLY A 93 18.57 8.65 13.66
N ARG A 94 19.03 8.78 12.43
CA ARG A 94 19.26 10.09 11.80
C ARG A 94 18.31 10.32 10.64
N TYR A 95 17.54 11.39 10.68
CA TYR A 95 16.43 11.64 9.75
C TYR A 95 16.50 13.04 9.14
N GLN A 96 16.18 13.12 7.85
CA GLN A 96 15.92 14.38 7.15
C GLN A 96 14.48 14.79 7.44
N LYS A 97 14.24 15.94 8.08
CA LYS A 97 12.91 16.35 8.51
C LYS A 97 12.31 17.46 7.65
N GLY A 98 11.08 17.26 7.18
CA GLY A 98 10.34 18.28 6.45
C GLY A 98 10.96 18.63 5.10
N VAL A 99 11.49 17.64 4.38
CA VAL A 99 11.97 17.81 3.00
C VAL A 99 10.78 17.92 2.06
N THR A 100 10.75 18.96 1.25
CA THR A 100 9.74 19.18 0.21
C THR A 100 10.39 19.15 -1.16
N ILE A 101 9.92 18.23 -2.04
CA ILE A 101 10.35 18.12 -3.44
C ILE A 101 9.10 18.22 -4.28
N ARG A 102 8.85 19.38 -4.90
CA ARG A 102 7.61 19.62 -5.61
C ARG A 102 7.76 20.40 -6.92
N GLY A 103 6.88 20.11 -7.88
CA GLY A 103 6.81 20.85 -9.13
C GLY A 103 8.04 20.66 -10.04
N ASN A 104 8.97 19.75 -9.70
CA ASN A 104 10.20 19.57 -10.44
C ASN A 104 10.00 18.71 -11.70
N THR A 105 10.86 18.93 -12.68
CA THR A 105 10.96 18.11 -13.90
C THR A 105 12.24 17.27 -13.85
N PHE A 106 12.11 15.95 -13.91
CA PHE A 106 13.20 15.00 -14.04
C PHE A 106 13.09 14.30 -15.39
N ARG A 107 14.16 14.31 -16.18
CA ARG A 107 14.12 13.69 -17.50
C ARG A 107 15.47 13.10 -17.93
N ARG A 108 15.42 11.93 -18.56
CA ARG A 108 16.61 11.19 -19.06
C ARG A 108 17.63 10.92 -17.96
N LEU A 109 17.17 10.35 -16.84
CA LEU A 109 18.01 9.91 -15.75
C LEU A 109 18.23 8.39 -15.85
N GLN A 110 19.49 7.95 -15.78
CA GLN A 110 19.82 6.53 -15.90
C GLN A 110 19.37 5.70 -14.68
N GLY A 111 19.37 6.27 -13.50
CA GLY A 111 18.97 5.66 -12.23
C GLY A 111 17.64 6.18 -11.70
N THR A 112 17.66 6.66 -10.46
CA THR A 112 16.46 7.09 -9.71
C THR A 112 16.33 8.62 -9.72
N ALA A 113 15.13 9.11 -10.02
CA ALA A 113 14.89 10.55 -10.02
C ALA A 113 14.90 11.16 -8.61
N ILE A 114 14.25 10.51 -7.63
CA ILE A 114 14.16 11.00 -6.25
C ILE A 114 14.46 9.86 -5.28
N VAL A 115 15.48 10.02 -4.42
CA VAL A 115 15.89 9.04 -3.41
C VAL A 115 15.68 9.61 -2.00
N CYS A 116 14.63 9.15 -1.33
CA CYS A 116 14.27 9.57 0.02
C CYS A 116 14.82 8.58 1.05
N THR A 117 16.00 8.83 1.59
CA THR A 117 16.57 7.99 2.65
C THR A 117 16.40 8.66 4.00
N ASN A 118 15.69 8.00 4.92
CA ASN A 118 15.39 8.51 6.26
C ASN A 118 14.64 9.85 6.27
N TYR A 119 13.69 10.05 5.34
CA TYR A 119 12.88 11.26 5.31
C TYR A 119 11.67 11.13 6.24
N VAL A 120 11.43 12.13 7.08
CA VAL A 120 10.30 12.24 8.01
C VAL A 120 9.55 13.53 7.73
N ASP A 121 8.24 13.51 7.80
CA ASP A 121 7.36 14.63 7.45
C ASP A 121 7.67 15.21 6.05
N ALA A 122 8.08 14.34 5.11
CA ALA A 122 8.47 14.76 3.77
C ALA A 122 7.27 14.86 2.83
N VAL A 123 7.40 15.76 1.85
CA VAL A 123 6.41 16.02 0.82
C VAL A 123 7.05 15.89 -0.56
N ILE A 124 6.67 14.85 -1.30
CA ILE A 124 7.11 14.63 -2.68
C ILE A 124 5.86 14.73 -3.56
N GLU A 125 5.65 15.88 -4.18
CA GLU A 125 4.39 16.12 -4.87
C GLU A 125 4.53 16.86 -6.20
N LYS A 126 3.61 16.57 -7.15
CA LYS A 126 3.47 17.28 -8.43
C LYS A 126 4.75 17.32 -9.27
N ASN A 127 5.63 16.35 -9.12
CA ASN A 127 6.81 16.23 -9.95
C ASN A 127 6.47 15.50 -11.26
N THR A 128 7.13 15.89 -12.33
CA THR A 128 7.09 15.23 -13.64
C THR A 128 8.39 14.47 -13.86
N ILE A 129 8.31 13.15 -13.98
CA ILE A 129 9.46 12.25 -14.12
C ILE A 129 9.28 11.48 -15.43
N THR A 130 10.20 11.64 -16.38
CA THR A 130 10.13 10.99 -17.69
C THR A 130 11.48 10.42 -18.12
N ASP A 131 11.45 9.29 -18.82
CA ASP A 131 12.64 8.63 -19.35
C ASP A 131 13.71 8.36 -18.28
N CYS A 132 13.26 7.84 -17.13
CA CYS A 132 14.12 7.52 -16.00
C CYS A 132 14.03 6.02 -15.68
N GLY A 133 15.07 5.48 -15.04
CA GLY A 133 15.09 4.07 -14.64
C GLY A 133 14.14 3.80 -13.46
N ARG A 134 14.02 4.73 -12.54
CA ARG A 134 13.09 4.69 -11.40
C ARG A 134 12.59 6.09 -11.05
N GLY A 135 11.30 6.16 -10.69
CA GLY A 135 10.71 7.44 -10.27
C GLY A 135 11.13 7.83 -8.87
N VAL A 136 10.56 7.21 -7.85
CA VAL A 136 10.82 7.52 -6.45
C VAL A 136 11.27 6.26 -5.70
N ALA A 137 12.36 6.39 -4.96
CA ALA A 137 12.78 5.39 -3.97
C ALA A 137 12.62 5.97 -2.56
N TYR A 138 12.06 5.20 -1.63
CA TYR A 138 11.85 5.62 -0.25
C TYR A 138 12.36 4.55 0.71
N TYR A 139 13.33 4.89 1.53
CA TYR A 139 13.97 4.00 2.49
C TYR A 139 13.94 4.60 3.89
N MET A 140 13.66 3.76 4.90
CA MET A 140 13.77 4.16 6.30
C MET A 140 14.67 3.18 7.04
N CYS A 141 15.86 3.62 7.46
CA CYS A 141 16.77 2.82 8.26
C CYS A 141 16.25 2.70 9.70
N LYS A 142 16.01 1.48 10.16
CA LYS A 142 15.61 1.21 11.55
C LYS A 142 16.77 1.47 12.50
N ASN A 143 16.51 2.12 13.60
CA ASN A 143 17.43 2.12 14.72
C ASN A 143 17.56 0.70 15.26
N SER A 144 18.76 0.14 15.29
CA SER A 144 19.04 -1.26 15.64
C SER A 144 18.87 -1.60 17.12
N GLY A 145 18.48 -0.67 17.94
CA GLY A 145 18.24 -0.85 19.37
C GLY A 145 16.82 -0.50 19.78
N VAL A 146 16.05 -1.43 20.13
CA VAL A 146 14.90 -1.46 21.07
C VAL A 146 13.89 -0.29 21.06
N THR A 147 14.21 0.91 20.60
CA THR A 147 13.26 2.02 20.60
C THR A 147 12.91 2.45 19.19
N ASP A 148 11.67 2.18 18.82
CA ASP A 148 11.03 2.73 17.61
C ASP A 148 10.87 4.27 17.67
N VAL A 149 11.86 5.01 18.16
CA VAL A 149 11.78 6.45 18.36
C VAL A 149 12.78 7.15 17.44
N PHE A 150 12.36 8.21 16.80
CA PHE A 150 13.25 9.07 16.05
C PHE A 150 14.16 9.85 17.01
N THR A 151 15.46 9.67 16.90
CA THR A 151 16.45 10.39 17.68
C THR A 151 17.38 11.18 16.76
N ASP A 152 17.92 12.30 17.23
CA ASP A 152 19.07 12.95 16.58
C ASP A 152 20.36 12.18 16.87
N GLY A 153 21.47 12.63 16.27
CA GLY A 153 22.77 11.98 16.45
C GLY A 153 23.31 12.03 17.89
N SER A 154 22.73 12.86 18.77
CA SER A 154 23.02 12.92 20.21
C SER A 154 22.17 11.96 21.04
N GLY A 155 21.19 11.28 20.41
CA GLY A 155 20.22 10.44 21.09
C GLY A 155 18.99 11.17 21.62
N LYS A 156 18.86 12.47 21.36
CA LYS A 156 17.65 13.24 21.73
C LYS A 156 16.47 12.83 20.89
N VAL A 157 15.35 12.53 21.54
CA VAL A 157 14.10 12.15 20.88
C VAL A 157 13.53 13.34 20.10
N LEU A 158 13.43 13.19 18.76
CA LEU A 158 12.92 14.22 17.85
C LEU A 158 11.44 14.09 17.55
N GLY A 159 10.83 12.95 17.86
CA GLY A 159 9.44 12.71 17.53
C GLY A 159 8.94 11.35 17.91
N LYS A 160 7.80 11.00 17.33
CA LYS A 160 7.09 9.74 17.53
C LYS A 160 7.88 8.55 16.99
N ARG A 161 7.44 7.35 17.34
CA ARG A 161 8.00 6.08 16.90
C ARG A 161 8.23 6.04 15.38
N ASN A 162 9.18 5.26 14.90
CA ASN A 162 9.40 4.88 13.49
C ASN A 162 8.11 4.42 12.77
N THR A 163 7.04 4.17 13.51
CA THR A 163 5.71 3.82 13.00
C THR A 163 4.96 4.99 12.39
N ASP A 164 5.53 6.19 12.38
CA ASP A 164 4.85 7.39 11.90
C ASP A 164 5.83 8.32 11.18
N CYS A 165 6.22 7.95 9.95
CA CYS A 165 7.10 8.79 9.16
C CYS A 165 6.42 10.10 8.71
N GLY A 166 5.08 10.15 8.70
CA GLY A 166 4.32 11.35 8.32
C GLY A 166 4.49 11.81 6.87
N SER A 167 5.28 11.09 6.08
CA SER A 167 5.64 11.47 4.72
C SER A 167 4.53 11.14 3.71
N ARG A 168 4.51 11.91 2.62
CA ARG A 168 3.58 11.68 1.52
C ARG A 168 4.24 11.81 0.15
N ILE A 169 3.84 10.95 -0.79
CA ILE A 169 4.23 10.96 -2.20
C ILE A 169 2.94 11.09 -3.01
N THR A 170 2.65 12.27 -3.53
CA THR A 170 1.33 12.57 -4.06
C THR A 170 1.36 13.30 -5.40
N ASP A 171 0.39 12.98 -6.26
CA ASP A 171 0.10 13.73 -7.49
C ASP A 171 1.31 13.85 -8.45
N ASN A 172 2.25 12.90 -8.43
CA ASN A 172 3.36 12.89 -9.35
C ASN A 172 2.97 12.20 -10.67
N THR A 173 3.52 12.69 -11.78
CA THR A 173 3.45 12.04 -13.09
C THR A 173 4.78 11.36 -13.37
N ILE A 174 4.77 10.04 -13.50
CA ILE A 174 5.98 9.20 -13.57
C ILE A 174 5.90 8.32 -14.81
N ALA A 175 6.87 8.45 -15.72
CA ALA A 175 7.06 7.58 -16.85
C ALA A 175 8.48 7.00 -16.81
N VAL A 176 8.58 5.70 -16.49
CA VAL A 176 9.87 5.01 -16.32
C VAL A 176 10.06 3.92 -17.36
N CYS A 177 11.30 3.76 -17.82
CA CYS A 177 11.71 2.78 -18.81
C CYS A 177 13.03 2.13 -18.41
N GLN A 178 13.39 1.06 -19.12
CA GLN A 178 14.71 0.45 -18.97
C GLN A 178 15.80 1.44 -19.39
N THR A 179 16.88 1.48 -18.63
CA THR A 179 18.06 2.31 -18.87
C THR A 179 19.31 1.46 -18.71
N ALA A 180 20.48 2.02 -18.99
CA ALA A 180 21.75 1.32 -18.78
C ALA A 180 21.99 0.93 -17.31
N GLU A 181 21.53 1.77 -16.36
CA GLU A 181 21.68 1.52 -14.92
C GLU A 181 20.50 0.75 -14.30
N MET A 182 19.39 0.59 -15.02
CA MET A 182 18.17 -0.01 -14.47
C MET A 182 17.49 -0.96 -15.48
N ASP A 183 17.82 -2.23 -15.38
CA ASP A 183 17.22 -3.30 -16.20
C ASP A 183 15.74 -3.58 -15.85
N LYS A 184 15.34 -3.31 -14.62
CA LYS A 184 13.98 -3.54 -14.09
C LYS A 184 13.37 -2.23 -13.56
N PRO A 185 12.86 -1.39 -14.47
CA PRO A 185 12.31 -0.10 -14.08
C PRO A 185 11.11 -0.24 -13.15
N ARG A 186 10.94 0.74 -12.26
CA ARG A 186 9.82 0.81 -11.32
C ARG A 186 9.38 2.25 -11.11
N GLY A 187 8.09 2.47 -11.14
CA GLY A 187 7.55 3.79 -10.80
C GLY A 187 7.97 4.22 -9.41
N MET A 188 7.75 3.35 -8.41
CA MET A 188 8.17 3.60 -7.02
C MET A 188 8.74 2.34 -6.37
N PHE A 189 9.75 2.53 -5.53
CA PHE A 189 10.36 1.48 -4.72
C PHE A 189 10.39 1.91 -3.25
N LEU A 190 9.46 1.37 -2.47
CA LEU A 190 9.27 1.68 -1.05
C LEU A 190 9.83 0.50 -0.26
N TYR A 191 10.98 0.66 0.36
CA TYR A 191 11.75 -0.46 0.85
C TYR A 191 11.97 -0.44 2.37
N GLY A 192 11.48 -1.48 3.01
CA GLY A 192 11.87 -1.94 4.32
C GLY A 192 12.62 -3.28 4.25
N GLY A 193 13.05 -3.81 5.38
CA GLY A 193 13.76 -5.08 5.48
C GLY A 193 15.29 -4.92 5.66
N LYS A 194 16.05 -5.95 5.28
CA LYS A 194 17.51 -5.90 5.29
C LYS A 194 18.04 -5.18 4.05
N ALA A 195 19.17 -4.52 4.19
CA ALA A 195 19.87 -3.92 3.06
C ALA A 195 20.12 -4.95 1.94
N ALA A 196 19.88 -4.55 0.71
CA ALA A 196 20.05 -5.39 -0.47
C ALA A 196 20.77 -4.63 -1.60
N GLY A 197 21.64 -5.31 -2.32
CA GLY A 197 22.36 -4.73 -3.45
C GLY A 197 23.30 -3.60 -3.02
N LYS A 198 23.19 -2.45 -3.68
CA LYS A 198 24.03 -1.26 -3.44
C LYS A 198 23.52 -0.38 -2.27
N MET A 199 22.50 -0.81 -1.50
CA MET A 199 21.99 -0.06 -0.35
C MET A 199 23.01 -0.04 0.78
N PRO A 200 23.09 1.04 1.56
CA PRO A 200 23.89 1.08 2.78
C PRO A 200 23.50 -0.06 3.74
N ALA A 201 24.47 -0.61 4.46
CA ALA A 201 24.21 -1.69 5.40
C ALA A 201 23.22 -1.23 6.49
N GLY A 202 22.26 -2.10 6.85
CA GLY A 202 21.28 -1.80 7.89
C GLY A 202 19.96 -2.57 7.72
N ASN A 203 19.08 -2.35 8.67
CA ASN A 203 17.68 -2.78 8.60
C ASN A 203 16.80 -1.58 8.27
N TYR A 204 15.85 -1.79 7.37
CA TYR A 204 14.94 -0.75 6.90
C TYR A 204 13.50 -1.05 7.31
N ALA A 205 12.68 -0.02 7.37
CA ALA A 205 11.25 -0.12 7.59
C ALA A 205 10.54 1.06 6.93
N VAL A 206 9.28 0.87 6.54
CA VAL A 206 8.44 1.97 6.06
C VAL A 206 7.11 1.90 6.79
N TYR A 207 6.83 2.89 7.62
CA TYR A 207 5.63 2.96 8.42
C TYR A 207 4.83 4.22 8.09
N ASN A 208 3.51 4.06 7.98
CA ASN A 208 2.57 5.18 7.90
C ASN A 208 2.83 6.18 6.77
N LEU A 209 3.37 5.69 5.64
CA LEU A 209 3.56 6.46 4.42
C LEU A 209 2.24 6.58 3.65
N THR A 210 1.96 7.76 3.11
CA THR A 210 0.86 7.98 2.17
C THR A 210 1.38 8.11 0.75
N VAL A 211 0.86 7.28 -0.17
CA VAL A 211 1.17 7.33 -1.61
C VAL A 211 -0.14 7.46 -2.35
N SER A 212 -0.44 8.62 -2.91
CA SER A 212 -1.77 8.83 -3.50
C SER A 212 -1.78 9.77 -4.71
N GLY A 213 -2.74 9.56 -5.60
CA GLY A 213 -2.98 10.45 -6.76
C GLY A 213 -1.90 10.39 -7.84
N ASN A 214 -0.93 9.47 -7.76
CA ASN A 214 0.16 9.42 -8.72
C ASN A 214 -0.28 8.72 -10.02
N THR A 215 0.19 9.24 -11.15
CA THR A 215 0.04 8.59 -12.46
C THR A 215 1.38 7.98 -12.86
N ILE A 216 1.39 6.66 -13.04
CA ILE A 216 2.62 5.88 -13.33
C ILE A 216 2.44 5.16 -14.67
N THR A 217 3.31 5.43 -15.62
CA THR A 217 3.50 4.68 -16.85
C THR A 217 4.85 3.96 -16.78
N THR A 218 4.89 2.68 -17.06
CA THR A 218 6.11 1.89 -16.84
C THR A 218 6.25 0.75 -17.83
N THR A 219 7.48 0.44 -18.21
CA THR A 219 7.83 -0.81 -18.92
C THR A 219 8.18 -1.95 -17.96
N GLY A 220 8.12 -1.70 -16.64
CA GLY A 220 8.37 -2.68 -15.58
C GLY A 220 7.30 -2.66 -14.50
N GLY A 221 7.69 -2.56 -13.22
CA GLY A 221 6.77 -2.52 -12.09
C GLY A 221 6.21 -1.12 -11.78
N GLY A 222 5.02 -1.06 -11.22
CA GLY A 222 4.42 0.19 -10.75
C GLY A 222 4.96 0.61 -9.38
N ILE A 223 4.30 0.21 -8.30
CA ILE A 223 4.71 0.48 -6.91
C ILE A 223 5.13 -0.85 -6.27
N THR A 224 6.38 -0.96 -5.87
CA THR A 224 6.88 -2.10 -5.11
C THR A 224 7.10 -1.69 -3.66
N GLY A 225 6.39 -2.35 -2.75
CA GLY A 225 6.51 -2.15 -1.31
C GLY A 225 7.07 -3.38 -0.62
N THR A 226 8.15 -3.23 0.12
CA THR A 226 8.74 -4.29 0.95
C THR A 226 8.73 -3.83 2.41
N ASP A 227 8.23 -4.69 3.30
CA ASP A 227 8.09 -4.42 4.75
C ASP A 227 7.38 -3.09 5.08
N LEU A 228 6.30 -2.81 4.30
CA LEU A 228 5.43 -1.66 4.57
C LEU A 228 4.47 -2.00 5.71
N GLN A 229 4.30 -1.08 6.65
CA GLN A 229 3.43 -1.25 7.81
C GLN A 229 2.46 -0.07 7.95
N ASN A 230 1.15 -0.35 7.95
CA ASN A 230 0.10 0.65 8.12
C ASN A 230 0.17 1.84 7.12
N CYS A 231 0.69 1.60 5.91
CA CYS A 231 0.75 2.59 4.84
C CYS A 231 -0.57 2.67 4.09
N MET A 232 -0.80 3.80 3.40
CA MET A 232 -1.93 4.00 2.53
C MET A 232 -1.45 4.25 1.09
N LEU A 233 -1.87 3.38 0.15
CA LEU A 233 -1.64 3.51 -1.27
C LEU A 233 -3.01 3.71 -1.94
N ALA A 234 -3.33 4.95 -2.35
CA ALA A 234 -4.68 5.29 -2.75
C ALA A 234 -4.73 6.11 -4.04
N ASP A 235 -5.79 5.94 -4.83
CA ASP A 235 -6.09 6.76 -6.01
C ASP A 235 -4.95 6.83 -7.06
N ASN A 236 -4.00 5.86 -7.07
CA ASN A 236 -2.92 5.83 -8.05
C ASN A 236 -3.39 5.17 -9.35
N ARG A 237 -2.95 5.70 -10.48
CA ARG A 237 -3.16 5.13 -11.81
C ARG A 237 -1.86 4.53 -12.33
N ILE A 238 -1.83 3.23 -12.58
CA ILE A 238 -0.64 2.50 -13.02
C ILE A 238 -0.93 1.80 -14.33
N THR A 239 -0.17 2.12 -15.37
CA THR A 239 -0.31 1.56 -16.72
C THR A 239 1.03 0.98 -17.17
N HIS A 240 1.01 -0.27 -17.59
CA HIS A 240 2.18 -0.90 -18.20
C HIS A 240 2.15 -0.70 -19.72
N THR A 241 3.31 -0.38 -20.28
CA THR A 241 3.53 -0.23 -21.73
C THR A 241 4.59 -1.25 -22.19
N GLY A 242 4.25 -2.09 -23.15
CA GLY A 242 5.15 -3.11 -23.68
C GLY A 242 4.79 -4.54 -23.28
N ALA A 243 5.74 -5.47 -23.44
CA ALA A 243 5.58 -6.88 -23.10
C ALA A 243 5.69 -7.07 -21.57
N ALA A 244 4.61 -7.47 -20.90
CA ALA A 244 4.63 -7.65 -19.45
C ALA A 244 5.32 -8.95 -19.05
N ALA A 245 6.50 -8.87 -18.46
CA ALA A 245 7.17 -9.97 -17.79
C ALA A 245 6.51 -10.31 -16.44
N GLU A 246 6.82 -11.44 -15.85
CA GLU A 246 6.27 -11.89 -14.55
C GLU A 246 6.54 -10.91 -13.39
N THR A 247 7.53 -10.07 -13.52
CA THR A 247 7.91 -9.05 -12.54
C THR A 247 7.10 -7.75 -12.67
N THR A 248 6.28 -7.60 -13.72
CA THR A 248 5.50 -6.38 -13.94
C THR A 248 4.22 -6.37 -13.10
N VAL A 249 4.33 -5.97 -11.86
CA VAL A 249 3.22 -5.88 -10.91
C VAL A 249 2.82 -4.42 -10.71
N GLY A 250 1.51 -4.13 -10.70
CA GLY A 250 1.01 -2.78 -10.47
C GLY A 250 1.34 -2.30 -9.07
N ILE A 251 0.80 -2.97 -8.05
CA ILE A 251 1.16 -2.75 -6.65
C ILE A 251 1.57 -4.09 -6.05
N LEU A 252 2.84 -4.23 -5.72
CA LEU A 252 3.41 -5.39 -5.05
C LEU A 252 3.65 -5.07 -3.57
N LEU A 253 3.11 -5.91 -2.70
CA LEU A 253 3.40 -5.93 -1.27
C LEU A 253 4.16 -7.22 -0.94
N HIS A 254 5.38 -7.08 -0.44
CA HIS A 254 6.26 -8.17 -0.01
C HIS A 254 6.57 -7.99 1.47
N GLY A 255 6.26 -8.97 2.31
CA GLY A 255 6.46 -8.87 3.76
C GLY A 255 5.71 -7.73 4.46
N SER A 256 4.70 -7.16 3.81
CA SER A 256 4.05 -5.90 4.18
C SER A 256 2.69 -6.13 4.83
N SER A 257 2.39 -5.47 5.95
CA SER A 257 1.18 -5.80 6.73
C SER A 257 0.37 -4.58 7.17
N GLY A 258 -0.95 -4.76 7.25
CA GLY A 258 -1.86 -3.75 7.77
C GLY A 258 -2.06 -2.53 6.86
N ASN A 259 -1.67 -2.63 5.59
CA ASN A 259 -1.77 -1.52 4.64
C ASN A 259 -3.17 -1.41 4.03
N LEU A 260 -3.54 -0.20 3.63
CA LEU A 260 -4.75 0.09 2.88
C LEU A 260 -4.38 0.43 1.43
N ILE A 261 -4.83 -0.42 0.50
CA ILE A 261 -4.68 -0.23 -0.94
C ILE A 261 -6.07 0.03 -1.50
N GLU A 262 -6.38 1.30 -1.83
CA GLU A 262 -7.74 1.64 -2.22
C GLU A 262 -7.82 2.53 -3.45
N LYS A 263 -8.87 2.33 -4.27
CA LYS A 263 -9.21 3.14 -5.45
C LYS A 263 -8.10 3.27 -6.49
N ASN A 264 -7.10 2.38 -6.47
CA ASN A 264 -6.06 2.39 -7.50
C ASN A 264 -6.58 1.77 -8.80
N THR A 265 -6.04 2.22 -9.93
CA THR A 265 -6.28 1.66 -11.24
C THR A 265 -5.01 1.04 -11.79
N CYS A 266 -5.04 -0.26 -12.12
CA CYS A 266 -3.91 -1.01 -12.67
C CYS A 266 -4.29 -1.60 -14.03
N THR A 267 -3.53 -1.31 -15.07
CA THR A 267 -3.86 -1.71 -16.45
C THR A 267 -2.67 -2.37 -17.15
N ALA A 268 -2.93 -3.47 -17.85
CA ALA A 268 -2.01 -4.20 -18.73
C ALA A 268 -0.76 -4.81 -18.05
N LEU A 269 -0.78 -5.02 -16.75
CA LEU A 269 0.30 -5.61 -15.95
C LEU A 269 0.20 -7.15 -15.90
N HIS A 270 1.28 -7.82 -15.52
CA HIS A 270 1.23 -9.26 -15.24
C HIS A 270 0.25 -9.55 -14.09
N ASN A 271 0.43 -8.91 -12.92
CA ASN A 271 -0.57 -8.82 -11.87
C ASN A 271 -0.92 -7.34 -11.58
N GLY A 272 -2.17 -7.02 -11.38
CA GLY A 272 -2.56 -5.67 -10.95
C GLY A 272 -2.15 -5.42 -9.50
N LEU A 273 -2.58 -6.29 -8.58
CA LEU A 273 -2.28 -6.23 -7.14
C LEU A 273 -1.71 -7.57 -6.67
N LYS A 274 -0.60 -7.54 -5.94
CA LYS A 274 0.01 -8.77 -5.41
C LYS A 274 0.43 -8.59 -3.94
N CYS A 275 0.00 -9.51 -3.09
CA CYS A 275 0.46 -9.65 -1.71
C CYS A 275 1.19 -10.98 -1.59
N MET A 276 2.44 -10.96 -1.12
CA MET A 276 3.24 -12.18 -0.99
C MET A 276 4.17 -12.14 0.23
N ASP A 277 4.67 -13.33 0.60
CA ASP A 277 5.70 -13.50 1.63
C ASP A 277 5.36 -12.79 2.94
N ALA A 278 4.36 -13.30 3.64
CA ALA A 278 3.87 -12.78 4.91
C ALA A 278 3.24 -11.36 4.86
N SER A 279 2.69 -10.96 3.71
CA SER A 279 1.94 -9.70 3.59
C SER A 279 0.53 -9.82 4.22
N HIS A 280 0.49 -9.80 5.55
CA HIS A 280 -0.72 -10.11 6.32
C HIS A 280 -1.65 -8.90 6.51
N SER A 281 -2.95 -9.17 6.66
CA SER A 281 -3.96 -8.20 7.10
C SER A 281 -4.05 -6.91 6.26
N ASN A 282 -3.67 -6.97 4.98
CA ASN A 282 -3.84 -5.85 4.05
C ASN A 282 -5.30 -5.76 3.59
N GLU A 283 -5.78 -4.54 3.36
CA GLU A 283 -7.12 -4.27 2.81
C GLU A 283 -6.97 -3.72 1.37
N LEU A 284 -7.38 -4.52 0.36
CA LEU A 284 -7.45 -4.15 -1.05
C LEU A 284 -8.89 -3.78 -1.36
N ARG A 285 -9.21 -2.49 -1.47
CA ARG A 285 -10.58 -2.02 -1.54
C ARG A 285 -10.83 -1.07 -2.70
N SER A 286 -11.94 -1.30 -3.43
CA SER A 286 -12.42 -0.40 -4.49
C SER A 286 -11.39 -0.12 -5.60
N ASN A 287 -10.42 -1.02 -5.83
CA ASN A 287 -9.46 -0.90 -6.91
C ASN A 287 -10.06 -1.38 -8.24
N THR A 288 -9.53 -0.87 -9.33
CA THR A 288 -9.84 -1.32 -10.69
C THR A 288 -8.61 -1.99 -11.30
N VAL A 289 -8.77 -3.24 -11.74
CA VAL A 289 -7.71 -3.98 -12.44
C VAL A 289 -8.24 -4.45 -13.79
N THR A 290 -7.54 -4.10 -14.86
CA THR A 290 -7.94 -4.45 -16.22
C THR A 290 -6.76 -4.99 -17.04
N ASN A 291 -7.08 -5.93 -17.94
CA ASN A 291 -6.13 -6.49 -18.92
C ASN A 291 -4.89 -7.11 -18.27
N SER A 292 -5.05 -7.77 -17.12
CA SER A 292 -3.92 -8.47 -16.48
C SER A 292 -3.49 -9.68 -17.30
N ARG A 293 -2.20 -9.89 -17.44
CA ARG A 293 -1.62 -11.03 -18.20
C ARG A 293 -1.48 -12.31 -17.37
N SER A 294 -1.74 -12.24 -16.09
CA SER A 294 -1.87 -13.36 -15.18
C SER A 294 -3.12 -13.13 -14.30
N SER A 295 -3.08 -13.53 -13.03
CA SER A 295 -4.15 -13.26 -12.08
C SER A 295 -4.18 -11.78 -11.71
N ALA A 296 -5.35 -11.15 -11.80
CA ALA A 296 -5.46 -9.71 -11.57
C ALA A 296 -5.10 -9.34 -10.13
N VAL A 297 -5.59 -10.10 -9.15
CA VAL A 297 -5.20 -10.02 -7.74
C VAL A 297 -4.59 -11.35 -7.33
N CYS A 298 -3.38 -11.32 -6.79
CA CYS A 298 -2.62 -12.50 -6.39
C CYS A 298 -2.25 -12.42 -4.90
N ILE A 299 -2.60 -13.46 -4.13
CA ILE A 299 -2.36 -13.53 -2.68
C ILE A 299 -1.62 -14.82 -2.38
N VAL A 300 -0.35 -14.74 -2.02
CA VAL A 300 0.52 -15.89 -1.77
C VAL A 300 1.15 -15.75 -0.39
N ASP A 301 1.13 -16.83 0.41
CA ASP A 301 1.71 -16.89 1.76
C ASP A 301 1.29 -15.69 2.67
N SER A 302 0.05 -15.19 2.49
CA SER A 302 -0.42 -13.95 3.11
C SER A 302 -1.78 -14.15 3.76
N ASN A 303 -1.86 -13.99 5.09
CA ASN A 303 -3.06 -14.29 5.86
C ASN A 303 -3.90 -13.04 6.16
N GLY A 304 -5.22 -13.22 6.28
CA GLY A 304 -6.13 -12.17 6.72
C GLY A 304 -6.33 -11.04 5.74
N VAL A 305 -5.95 -11.21 4.47
CA VAL A 305 -6.12 -10.19 3.42
C VAL A 305 -7.61 -10.00 3.13
N GLU A 306 -8.06 -8.75 3.09
CA GLU A 306 -9.43 -8.39 2.67
C GLU A 306 -9.40 -7.81 1.25
N VAL A 307 -10.13 -8.44 0.31
CA VAL A 307 -10.31 -7.96 -1.07
C VAL A 307 -11.77 -7.59 -1.25
N THR A 308 -12.07 -6.30 -1.26
CA THR A 308 -13.46 -5.84 -1.17
C THR A 308 -13.78 -4.75 -2.18
N GLU A 309 -14.94 -4.87 -2.84
CA GLU A 309 -15.48 -3.82 -3.72
C GLU A 309 -14.60 -3.53 -4.96
N ASN A 310 -13.69 -4.43 -5.34
CA ASN A 310 -12.84 -4.21 -6.50
C ASN A 310 -13.58 -4.54 -7.80
N THR A 311 -13.19 -3.85 -8.87
CA THR A 311 -13.62 -4.13 -10.24
C THR A 311 -12.46 -4.75 -11.01
N ILE A 312 -12.64 -5.99 -11.47
CA ILE A 312 -11.63 -6.79 -12.15
C ILE A 312 -12.19 -7.22 -13.51
N ARG A 313 -11.49 -6.87 -14.58
CA ARG A 313 -11.96 -7.16 -15.95
C ARG A 313 -10.82 -7.62 -16.84
N THR A 314 -11.16 -8.54 -17.75
CA THR A 314 -10.25 -8.98 -18.83
C THR A 314 -8.86 -9.39 -18.32
N GLY A 315 -8.76 -10.53 -17.67
CA GLY A 315 -7.47 -11.09 -17.24
C GLY A 315 -7.21 -12.44 -17.93
N ALA A 316 -5.94 -12.74 -18.20
CA ALA A 316 -5.57 -13.97 -18.90
C ALA A 316 -5.78 -15.24 -18.06
N THR A 317 -5.69 -15.15 -16.73
CA THR A 317 -5.92 -16.30 -15.84
C THR A 317 -7.05 -16.03 -14.85
N ASN A 318 -6.79 -15.85 -13.56
CA ASN A 318 -7.84 -15.71 -12.56
C ASN A 318 -8.09 -14.23 -12.20
N GLY A 319 -9.30 -13.92 -11.79
CA GLY A 319 -9.59 -12.60 -11.22
C GLY A 319 -8.88 -12.44 -9.88
N ILE A 320 -9.15 -13.34 -8.94
CA ILE A 320 -8.45 -13.42 -7.65
C ILE A 320 -7.86 -14.81 -7.50
N PHE A 321 -6.56 -14.91 -7.29
CA PHE A 321 -5.83 -16.14 -7.01
C PHE A 321 -5.28 -16.13 -5.60
N MET A 322 -5.46 -17.23 -4.88
CA MET A 322 -4.93 -17.42 -3.54
C MET A 322 -4.16 -18.71 -3.42
N GLN A 323 -2.98 -18.65 -2.82
CA GLN A 323 -2.14 -19.82 -2.56
C GLN A 323 -1.53 -19.73 -1.16
N ARG A 324 -1.55 -20.82 -0.40
CA ARG A 324 -1.03 -20.94 0.98
C ARG A 324 -1.42 -19.79 1.92
N SER A 325 -2.60 -19.22 1.71
CA SER A 325 -3.08 -18.01 2.38
C SER A 325 -4.39 -18.31 3.13
N LYS A 326 -4.49 -17.86 4.39
CA LYS A 326 -5.58 -18.22 5.29
C LYS A 326 -6.40 -17.00 5.72
N LYS A 327 -7.66 -17.23 6.07
CA LYS A 327 -8.57 -16.22 6.65
C LYS A 327 -8.82 -15.01 5.77
N ALA A 328 -8.73 -15.15 4.44
CA ALA A 328 -9.04 -14.06 3.53
C ALA A 328 -10.54 -13.78 3.45
N ARG A 329 -10.89 -12.57 3.09
CA ARG A 329 -12.27 -12.11 2.88
C ARG A 329 -12.40 -11.46 1.51
N LEU A 330 -13.11 -12.12 0.60
CA LEU A 330 -13.27 -11.71 -0.79
C LEU A 330 -14.74 -11.30 -0.99
N LEU A 331 -15.06 -10.03 -0.86
CA LEU A 331 -16.45 -9.58 -0.71
C LEU A 331 -16.82 -8.46 -1.69
N ARG A 332 -17.98 -8.54 -2.29
CA ARG A 332 -18.57 -7.50 -3.17
C ARG A 332 -17.70 -7.09 -4.36
N ASN A 333 -16.82 -7.98 -4.83
CA ASN A 333 -16.03 -7.71 -6.02
C ASN A 333 -16.87 -7.97 -7.28
N THR A 334 -16.60 -7.21 -8.32
CA THR A 334 -17.12 -7.44 -9.67
C THR A 334 -15.98 -7.99 -10.52
N ILE A 335 -16.11 -9.23 -10.99
CA ILE A 335 -15.08 -9.96 -11.75
C ILE A 335 -15.68 -10.41 -13.07
N GLN A 336 -15.07 -10.03 -14.20
CA GLN A 336 -15.63 -10.30 -15.52
C GLN A 336 -14.55 -10.73 -16.52
N ALA A 337 -14.92 -11.67 -17.40
CA ALA A 337 -14.15 -12.09 -18.58
C ALA A 337 -12.71 -12.55 -18.26
N MET A 338 -12.56 -13.42 -17.26
CA MET A 338 -11.28 -14.03 -16.93
C MET A 338 -10.99 -15.25 -17.82
N GLY A 339 -9.73 -15.40 -18.25
CA GLY A 339 -9.29 -16.54 -19.06
C GLY A 339 -9.38 -17.89 -18.34
N HIS A 340 -9.35 -17.90 -17.01
CA HIS A 340 -9.58 -19.09 -16.20
C HIS A 340 -10.78 -18.88 -15.26
N ASN A 341 -10.54 -18.70 -13.96
CA ASN A 341 -11.59 -18.62 -12.97
C ASN A 341 -11.80 -17.18 -12.48
N GLY A 342 -12.97 -16.85 -11.98
CA GLY A 342 -13.18 -15.60 -11.28
C GLY A 342 -12.38 -15.56 -9.99
N ILE A 343 -12.57 -16.52 -9.11
CA ILE A 343 -11.81 -16.71 -7.87
C ILE A 343 -11.24 -18.14 -7.86
N CYS A 344 -9.97 -18.29 -7.51
CA CYS A 344 -9.29 -19.58 -7.38
C CYS A 344 -8.53 -19.67 -6.06
N LEU A 345 -8.84 -20.71 -5.26
CA LEU A 345 -8.10 -21.06 -4.05
C LEU A 345 -7.25 -22.31 -4.31
N ALA A 346 -5.97 -22.25 -3.93
CA ALA A 346 -5.00 -23.34 -4.04
C ALA A 346 -4.24 -23.56 -2.73
N ASP A 347 -3.62 -24.73 -2.60
CA ASP A 347 -2.64 -25.08 -1.55
C ASP A 347 -3.03 -24.65 -0.12
N LYS A 348 -3.98 -25.34 0.47
CA LYS A 348 -4.42 -25.15 1.87
C LYS A 348 -4.92 -23.73 2.19
N SER A 349 -5.28 -22.94 1.18
CA SER A 349 -5.85 -21.61 1.37
C SER A 349 -7.24 -21.68 1.99
N THR A 350 -7.58 -20.66 2.79
CA THR A 350 -8.92 -20.52 3.36
C THR A 350 -9.49 -19.13 3.14
N ALA A 351 -10.74 -19.03 2.67
CA ALA A 351 -11.40 -17.76 2.42
C ALA A 351 -12.89 -17.79 2.74
N ALA A 352 -13.43 -16.61 3.01
CA ALA A 352 -14.85 -16.33 2.95
C ALA A 352 -15.14 -15.47 1.72
N THR A 353 -16.02 -15.94 0.82
CA THR A 353 -16.50 -15.14 -0.31
C THR A 353 -17.93 -14.68 -0.05
N GLY A 354 -18.32 -13.52 -0.59
CA GLY A 354 -19.68 -13.05 -0.40
C GLY A 354 -20.06 -11.87 -1.27
N SER A 355 -21.27 -11.96 -1.85
CA SER A 355 -21.84 -10.93 -2.72
C SER A 355 -20.95 -10.49 -3.89
N ASN A 356 -20.05 -11.34 -4.33
CA ASN A 356 -19.29 -11.08 -5.53
C ASN A 356 -20.20 -11.26 -6.76
N ARG A 357 -19.94 -10.49 -7.81
CA ARG A 357 -20.55 -10.65 -9.13
C ARG A 357 -19.49 -11.16 -10.08
N ILE A 358 -19.59 -12.40 -10.50
CA ILE A 358 -18.59 -13.08 -11.32
C ILE A 358 -19.23 -13.61 -12.60
N SER A 359 -18.75 -13.14 -13.74
CA SER A 359 -19.35 -13.51 -15.02
C SER A 359 -18.37 -13.64 -16.17
N GLY A 360 -18.72 -14.48 -17.15
CA GLY A 360 -18.00 -14.63 -18.41
C GLY A 360 -16.59 -15.21 -18.27
N CYS A 361 -16.29 -15.92 -17.19
CA CYS A 361 -15.00 -16.59 -17.04
C CYS A 361 -14.94 -17.87 -17.90
N ARG A 362 -13.80 -18.15 -18.53
CA ARG A 362 -13.65 -19.35 -19.40
C ARG A 362 -13.65 -20.68 -18.66
N ARG A 363 -13.49 -20.67 -17.34
CA ARG A 363 -13.63 -21.87 -16.50
C ARG A 363 -14.76 -21.66 -15.50
N TYR A 364 -14.48 -21.62 -14.22
CA TYR A 364 -15.46 -21.50 -13.15
C TYR A 364 -15.58 -20.08 -12.61
N GLY A 365 -16.75 -19.72 -12.13
CA GLY A 365 -16.89 -18.51 -11.33
C GLY A 365 -15.98 -18.57 -10.10
N ILE A 366 -16.08 -19.65 -9.32
CA ILE A 366 -15.22 -19.90 -8.14
C ILE A 366 -14.67 -21.32 -8.23
N SER A 367 -13.36 -21.48 -8.03
CA SER A 367 -12.67 -22.76 -7.98
C SER A 367 -11.92 -22.90 -6.64
N SER A 368 -12.11 -24.03 -5.96
CA SER A 368 -11.46 -24.36 -4.71
C SER A 368 -10.79 -25.72 -4.88
N GLN A 369 -9.47 -25.76 -4.84
CA GLN A 369 -8.67 -26.99 -5.04
C GLN A 369 -8.65 -27.87 -3.79
N PRO A 370 -8.17 -29.14 -3.89
CA PRO A 370 -8.02 -30.02 -2.74
C PRO A 370 -7.24 -29.37 -1.59
N GLY A 371 -7.67 -29.64 -0.36
CA GLY A 371 -7.02 -29.09 0.85
C GLY A 371 -7.35 -27.63 1.16
N THR A 372 -8.16 -26.95 0.34
CA THR A 372 -8.64 -25.60 0.63
C THR A 372 -9.96 -25.62 1.42
N ALA A 373 -10.26 -24.51 2.13
CA ALA A 373 -11.55 -24.34 2.78
C ALA A 373 -12.20 -23.01 2.35
N LEU A 374 -13.43 -23.09 1.87
CA LEU A 374 -14.19 -21.97 1.37
C LEU A 374 -15.55 -21.88 2.04
N THR A 375 -15.87 -20.68 2.52
CA THR A 375 -17.21 -20.30 2.95
C THR A 375 -17.76 -19.30 1.94
N THR A 376 -18.91 -19.57 1.33
CA THR A 376 -19.47 -18.70 0.28
C THR A 376 -20.88 -18.27 0.61
N VAL A 377 -21.25 -17.03 0.28
CA VAL A 377 -22.58 -16.48 0.54
C VAL A 377 -22.97 -15.40 -0.43
N GLY A 378 -24.12 -15.61 -1.09
CA GLY A 378 -24.74 -14.60 -1.93
C GLY A 378 -23.87 -14.15 -3.12
N ASP A 379 -22.92 -14.97 -3.53
CA ASP A 379 -22.15 -14.74 -4.76
C ASP A 379 -23.05 -14.98 -5.97
N ARG A 380 -23.07 -14.04 -6.90
CA ARG A 380 -23.81 -14.14 -8.15
C ARG A 380 -22.87 -14.55 -9.28
N LEU A 381 -23.01 -15.78 -9.74
CA LEU A 381 -22.15 -16.39 -10.75
C LEU A 381 -22.96 -16.64 -12.01
N THR A 382 -22.60 -16.03 -13.14
CA THR A 382 -23.38 -16.12 -14.37
C THR A 382 -22.50 -16.26 -15.61
N GLY A 383 -22.91 -17.08 -16.58
CA GLY A 383 -22.24 -17.20 -17.88
C GLY A 383 -20.78 -17.64 -17.81
N ASN A 384 -20.37 -18.36 -16.77
CA ASN A 384 -19.04 -18.96 -16.69
C ASN A 384 -19.05 -20.32 -17.40
N THR A 385 -18.10 -20.56 -18.31
CA THR A 385 -18.19 -21.65 -19.31
C THR A 385 -18.24 -23.03 -18.68
N LYS A 386 -17.46 -23.33 -17.65
CA LYS A 386 -17.47 -24.65 -16.97
C LYS A 386 -18.41 -24.71 -15.78
N GLY A 387 -19.13 -23.63 -15.46
CA GLY A 387 -20.14 -23.59 -14.42
C GLY A 387 -19.86 -22.57 -13.31
N GLN A 388 -20.77 -22.59 -12.32
CA GLN A 388 -20.73 -21.60 -11.24
C GLN A 388 -19.54 -21.79 -10.30
N GLY A 389 -19.23 -23.03 -9.94
CA GLY A 389 -18.14 -23.32 -9.05
C GLY A 389 -17.77 -24.79 -8.97
N ILE A 390 -16.55 -25.06 -8.60
CA ILE A 390 -16.05 -26.39 -8.30
C ILE A 390 -15.24 -26.37 -7.00
N ALA A 391 -15.52 -27.34 -6.13
CA ALA A 391 -14.69 -27.64 -4.96
C ALA A 391 -14.19 -29.08 -5.11
N GLN A 392 -12.91 -29.21 -5.40
CA GLN A 392 -12.24 -30.50 -5.39
C GLN A 392 -11.78 -30.78 -3.95
N GLY A 393 -12.40 -31.78 -3.31
CA GLY A 393 -11.98 -32.26 -1.97
C GLY A 393 -12.69 -31.65 -0.76
N SER A 394 -13.50 -30.62 -0.89
CA SER A 394 -14.44 -30.23 0.16
C SER A 394 -15.80 -30.90 -0.05
N LYS A 395 -16.21 -31.75 0.87
CA LYS A 395 -17.55 -32.32 0.86
C LYS A 395 -18.57 -31.17 0.93
N ASN A 396 -19.35 -30.98 -0.15
CA ASN A 396 -20.58 -30.17 -0.22
C ASN A 396 -20.41 -28.65 -0.08
N MET A 397 -19.82 -27.96 -1.08
CA MET A 397 -20.10 -26.53 -1.27
C MET A 397 -21.56 -26.38 -1.78
N LYS A 398 -22.44 -25.97 -0.90
CA LYS A 398 -23.74 -25.43 -1.32
C LYS A 398 -23.60 -23.91 -1.32
N PHE A 399 -23.73 -23.29 -2.48
CA PHE A 399 -23.91 -21.85 -2.60
C PHE A 399 -25.25 -21.49 -1.95
N SER A 400 -25.26 -21.05 -0.70
CA SER A 400 -26.48 -20.62 -0.05
C SER A 400 -26.61 -19.10 -0.21
N THR A 401 -27.70 -18.67 -0.78
CA THR A 401 -28.07 -17.26 -0.86
C THR A 401 -28.61 -16.80 0.49
N ILE A 402 -27.76 -16.35 1.39
CA ILE A 402 -28.22 -15.56 2.53
C ILE A 402 -28.33 -14.11 2.07
N GLY A 403 -29.52 -13.55 2.16
CA GLY A 403 -29.80 -12.17 1.77
C GLY A 403 -28.93 -11.14 2.52
N SER A 404 -28.87 -9.94 2.00
CA SER A 404 -28.24 -8.81 2.69
C SER A 404 -29.20 -8.15 3.66
N THR A 405 -28.66 -7.49 4.69
CA THR A 405 -29.44 -6.62 5.58
C THR A 405 -28.76 -5.28 5.74
N ARG A 406 -29.50 -4.28 6.13
CA ARG A 406 -28.97 -2.96 6.49
C ARG A 406 -28.80 -2.89 8.01
N LEU A 407 -27.61 -2.49 8.47
CA LEU A 407 -27.35 -2.19 9.87
C LEU A 407 -27.64 -0.71 10.14
N VAL A 408 -28.52 -0.44 11.07
CA VAL A 408 -28.83 0.91 11.53
C VAL A 408 -28.33 1.04 12.96
N GLY A 409 -27.61 2.13 13.27
CA GLY A 409 -27.10 2.40 14.60
C GLY A 409 -27.40 3.83 15.02
N GLY A 410 -27.74 4.01 16.30
CA GLY A 410 -28.00 5.31 16.88
C GLY A 410 -27.71 5.37 18.38
N ARG A 411 -27.42 6.57 18.90
CA ARG A 411 -27.23 6.79 20.34
C ARG A 411 -28.60 6.84 21.05
N ILE A 412 -28.73 6.16 22.17
CA ILE A 412 -29.92 6.21 23.01
C ILE A 412 -29.89 7.51 23.79
N ARG A 413 -30.96 8.30 23.67
CA ARG A 413 -31.03 9.67 24.22
C ARG A 413 -31.66 9.74 25.61
N SER A 414 -32.44 8.72 26.02
CA SER A 414 -33.18 8.72 27.29
C SER A 414 -33.26 7.33 27.92
N GLY A 415 -33.71 7.24 29.16
CA GLY A 415 -33.93 6.01 29.94
C GLY A 415 -32.63 5.34 30.41
N LYS A 416 -32.75 4.15 31.02
CA LYS A 416 -31.65 3.39 31.66
C LYS A 416 -30.46 3.05 30.72
N ASN A 417 -30.66 3.16 29.44
CA ASN A 417 -29.62 2.92 28.44
C ASN A 417 -29.10 4.22 27.79
N LYS A 418 -29.37 5.39 28.37
CA LYS A 418 -28.90 6.69 27.85
C LYS A 418 -27.36 6.67 27.65
N GLY A 419 -26.92 7.15 26.49
CA GLY A 419 -25.51 7.21 26.12
C GLY A 419 -24.95 5.95 25.45
N LYS A 420 -25.64 4.81 25.52
CA LYS A 420 -25.28 3.57 24.83
C LYS A 420 -25.69 3.63 23.36
N ILE A 421 -25.20 2.69 22.55
CA ILE A 421 -25.53 2.60 21.13
C ILE A 421 -26.52 1.46 20.90
N ALA A 422 -27.68 1.78 20.34
CA ALA A 422 -28.60 0.77 19.83
C ALA A 422 -28.27 0.45 18.38
N LEU A 423 -28.19 -0.82 18.05
CA LEU A 423 -28.02 -1.36 16.71
C LEU A 423 -29.25 -2.21 16.38
N GLN A 424 -29.76 -2.04 15.17
CA GLN A 424 -30.93 -2.77 14.66
C GLN A 424 -30.73 -3.15 13.20
N TRP A 425 -31.30 -4.27 12.78
CA TRP A 425 -31.30 -4.76 11.41
C TRP A 425 -32.57 -5.56 11.13
N LYS A 426 -32.86 -5.75 9.84
CA LYS A 426 -33.96 -6.66 9.45
C LYS A 426 -33.48 -8.11 9.48
N ALA A 427 -34.36 -9.02 9.83
CA ALA A 427 -34.07 -10.45 9.76
C ALA A 427 -33.61 -10.86 8.36
N VAL A 428 -32.59 -11.69 8.30
CA VAL A 428 -32.05 -12.23 7.05
C VAL A 428 -32.58 -13.65 6.88
N PRO A 429 -33.33 -13.93 5.82
CA PRO A 429 -33.85 -15.29 5.57
C PRO A 429 -32.69 -16.31 5.59
N GLY A 430 -32.90 -17.43 6.27
CA GLY A 430 -31.91 -18.50 6.43
C GLY A 430 -30.81 -18.23 7.45
N ALA A 431 -30.70 -17.05 8.03
CA ALA A 431 -29.75 -16.78 9.10
C ALA A 431 -30.14 -17.48 10.42
N LYS A 432 -29.19 -18.12 11.06
CA LYS A 432 -29.34 -18.74 12.38
C LYS A 432 -28.78 -17.85 13.49
N GLN A 433 -27.84 -16.99 13.15
CA GLN A 433 -27.23 -16.05 14.10
C GLN A 433 -26.63 -14.83 13.38
N TYR A 434 -26.37 -13.79 14.14
CA TYR A 434 -25.75 -12.54 13.70
C TYR A 434 -24.50 -12.28 14.54
N VAL A 435 -23.39 -11.99 13.89
CA VAL A 435 -22.14 -11.64 14.54
C VAL A 435 -21.85 -10.17 14.33
N LEU A 436 -21.65 -9.44 15.44
CA LEU A 436 -21.34 -8.02 15.42
C LEU A 436 -19.87 -7.80 15.79
N TYR A 437 -19.26 -6.92 15.05
CA TYR A 437 -17.90 -6.45 15.29
C TYR A 437 -17.91 -4.93 15.47
N ARG A 438 -17.02 -4.43 16.31
CA ARG A 438 -16.82 -2.98 16.55
C ARG A 438 -15.36 -2.60 16.40
N ARG A 439 -15.14 -1.41 15.87
CA ARG A 439 -13.88 -0.69 15.85
C ARG A 439 -14.09 0.70 16.40
N ASP A 440 -13.27 1.15 17.35
CA ASP A 440 -13.34 2.46 17.96
C ASP A 440 -12.25 3.39 17.40
N GLY A 441 -12.61 4.57 16.91
CA GLY A 441 -11.69 5.63 16.47
C GLY A 441 -11.07 5.39 15.10
N SER A 442 -9.77 5.19 15.04
CA SER A 442 -8.99 5.15 13.80
C SER A 442 -9.54 4.21 12.72
N ILE A 443 -9.55 4.66 11.47
CA ILE A 443 -9.92 3.86 10.30
C ILE A 443 -9.04 2.60 10.15
N ARG A 444 -7.82 2.65 10.68
CA ARG A 444 -6.84 1.55 10.70
C ARG A 444 -7.02 0.57 11.87
N GLY A 445 -7.90 0.87 12.82
CA GLY A 445 -8.14 0.02 13.99
C GLY A 445 -8.74 -1.35 13.61
N LYS A 446 -8.37 -2.40 14.35
CA LYS A 446 -8.91 -3.75 14.16
C LYS A 446 -10.36 -3.84 14.63
N TYR A 447 -11.20 -4.51 13.84
CA TYR A 447 -12.55 -4.89 14.27
C TYR A 447 -12.48 -6.05 15.26
N ARG A 448 -13.09 -5.89 16.44
CA ARG A 448 -13.22 -6.96 17.43
C ARG A 448 -14.69 -7.40 17.53
N ARG A 449 -14.91 -8.69 17.74
CA ARG A 449 -16.25 -9.22 17.96
C ARG A 449 -16.80 -8.69 19.29
N VAL A 450 -17.97 -8.07 19.25
CA VAL A 450 -18.65 -7.53 20.44
C VAL A 450 -19.88 -8.32 20.84
N ALA A 451 -20.52 -9.02 19.90
CA ALA A 451 -21.67 -9.85 20.21
C ALA A 451 -21.92 -10.93 19.14
N THR A 452 -22.58 -12.01 19.56
CA THR A 452 -23.32 -12.95 18.70
C THR A 452 -24.77 -12.95 19.18
N ARG A 453 -25.72 -12.83 18.26
CA ARG A 453 -27.17 -12.71 18.54
C ARG A 453 -27.98 -13.58 17.61
N THR A 454 -29.11 -14.08 18.09
CA THR A 454 -30.15 -14.71 17.26
C THR A 454 -31.23 -13.70 16.85
N GLY A 455 -31.47 -12.68 17.66
CA GLY A 455 -32.40 -11.60 17.36
C GLY A 455 -31.76 -10.47 16.53
N THR A 456 -32.55 -9.47 16.19
CA THR A 456 -32.23 -8.40 15.24
C THR A 456 -31.89 -7.07 15.89
N ARG A 457 -31.60 -7.08 17.19
CA ARG A 457 -31.24 -5.88 17.97
C ARG A 457 -30.05 -6.16 18.89
N TYR A 458 -29.24 -5.14 19.13
CA TYR A 458 -28.15 -5.17 20.09
C TYR A 458 -27.91 -3.80 20.70
N ILE A 459 -27.69 -3.75 22.01
CA ILE A 459 -27.29 -2.52 22.70
C ILE A 459 -25.81 -2.68 23.08
N ASP A 460 -24.98 -1.84 22.51
CA ASP A 460 -23.57 -1.75 22.90
C ASP A 460 -23.44 -0.85 24.12
N THR A 461 -23.02 -1.44 25.22
CA THR A 461 -22.94 -0.77 26.53
C THR A 461 -21.57 -0.16 26.80
N ALA A 462 -20.56 -0.47 26.00
CA ALA A 462 -19.18 -0.07 26.25
C ALA A 462 -18.50 0.62 25.03
N PRO A 463 -19.17 1.56 24.34
CA PRO A 463 -18.51 2.33 23.29
C PRO A 463 -17.53 3.34 23.91
N LYS A 464 -16.39 3.58 23.26
CA LYS A 464 -15.42 4.58 23.74
C LYS A 464 -15.95 6.00 23.53
N ARG A 465 -16.03 6.78 24.61
CA ARG A 465 -16.44 8.19 24.56
C ARG A 465 -15.47 9.02 23.70
N GLY A 466 -15.96 10.06 23.06
CA GLY A 466 -15.19 10.96 22.19
C GLY A 466 -14.75 10.38 20.84
N LYS A 467 -15.10 9.12 20.55
CA LYS A 467 -14.67 8.44 19.29
C LYS A 467 -15.86 7.99 18.46
N THR A 468 -15.62 7.78 17.17
CA THR A 468 -16.58 7.12 16.28
C THR A 468 -16.48 5.61 16.46
N ALA A 469 -17.58 4.95 16.80
CA ALA A 469 -17.68 3.50 16.81
C ALA A 469 -18.18 3.02 15.44
N ALA A 470 -17.37 2.27 14.71
CA ALA A 470 -17.74 1.63 13.46
C ALA A 470 -18.14 0.18 13.72
N TYR A 471 -19.27 -0.23 13.18
CA TYR A 471 -19.83 -1.57 13.36
C TYR A 471 -19.89 -2.32 12.04
N ARG A 472 -19.65 -3.62 12.12
CA ARG A 472 -19.89 -4.59 11.07
C ARG A 472 -20.84 -5.67 11.60
N LEU A 473 -21.83 -6.04 10.81
CA LEU A 473 -22.78 -7.12 11.08
C LEU A 473 -22.68 -8.16 9.99
N VAL A 474 -22.62 -9.43 10.37
CA VAL A 474 -22.64 -10.57 9.48
C VAL A 474 -23.71 -11.54 9.97
N ALA A 475 -24.68 -11.85 9.12
CA ALA A 475 -25.61 -12.95 9.36
C ALA A 475 -24.94 -14.28 8.99
N GLN A 476 -25.16 -15.33 9.77
CA GLN A 476 -24.56 -16.64 9.58
C GLN A 476 -25.58 -17.76 9.68
N THR A 477 -25.35 -18.79 8.88
CA THR A 477 -25.96 -20.11 9.05
C THR A 477 -24.91 -21.17 8.82
N LYS A 478 -25.13 -22.37 9.39
CA LYS A 478 -24.29 -23.53 9.13
C LYS A 478 -25.16 -24.61 8.50
N THR A 479 -24.78 -25.09 7.34
CA THR A 479 -25.49 -26.16 6.65
C THR A 479 -24.45 -27.17 6.15
N ASN A 480 -24.63 -28.44 6.55
CA ASN A 480 -23.73 -29.54 6.16
C ASN A 480 -22.21 -29.23 6.40
N GLY A 481 -21.88 -28.67 7.56
CA GLY A 481 -20.48 -28.34 7.90
C GLY A 481 -19.96 -27.03 7.29
N VAL A 482 -20.64 -26.44 6.33
CA VAL A 482 -20.26 -25.16 5.70
C VAL A 482 -20.97 -24.01 6.40
N THR A 483 -20.21 -23.03 6.84
CA THR A 483 -20.74 -21.78 7.40
C THR A 483 -20.98 -20.79 6.27
N ALA A 484 -22.25 -20.47 6.02
CA ALA A 484 -22.64 -19.42 5.11
C ALA A 484 -22.78 -18.09 5.84
N GLN A 485 -22.32 -16.98 5.24
CA GLN A 485 -22.34 -15.64 5.82
C GLN A 485 -22.98 -14.63 4.88
N SER A 486 -23.76 -13.70 5.40
CA SER A 486 -24.28 -12.59 4.61
C SER A 486 -23.16 -11.59 4.23
N PRO A 487 -23.41 -10.76 3.20
CA PRO A 487 -22.63 -9.55 3.03
C PRO A 487 -22.52 -8.76 4.35
N VAL A 488 -21.42 -8.04 4.53
CA VAL A 488 -21.20 -7.23 5.73
C VAL A 488 -22.06 -5.98 5.67
N ALA A 489 -23.02 -5.86 6.59
CA ALA A 489 -23.70 -4.59 6.83
C ALA A 489 -22.87 -3.70 7.76
N ARG A 490 -22.82 -2.40 7.47
CA ARG A 490 -21.98 -1.43 8.21
C ARG A 490 -22.82 -0.30 8.79
N ALA A 491 -22.43 0.18 9.97
CA ALA A 491 -22.92 1.41 10.56
C ALA A 491 -21.79 2.10 11.31
N ALA A 492 -21.84 3.43 11.40
CA ALA A 492 -20.93 4.21 12.24
C ALA A 492 -21.74 5.18 13.10
N VAL A 493 -21.39 5.29 14.38
CA VAL A 493 -22.04 6.18 15.32
C VAL A 493 -20.99 6.98 16.06
N ARG A 494 -21.05 8.31 15.97
CA ARG A 494 -20.17 9.21 16.73
C ARG A 494 -20.65 9.31 18.16
N ILE A 495 -19.76 9.09 19.11
CA ILE A 495 -20.03 9.20 20.54
C ILE A 495 -19.51 10.56 20.97
N LYS A 496 -20.41 11.45 21.43
CA LYS A 496 -19.98 12.71 22.05
C LYS A 496 -19.22 12.39 23.33
N GLY A 497 -18.17 13.16 23.60
CA GLY A 497 -17.41 13.10 24.84
C GLY A 497 -18.27 13.38 26.06
#